data_d6e7f16b04b0cceebdfae2427c7e489a
#
_entry.id   d6e7f16b04b0cceebdfae2427c7e489a
#
_cell.length_a   1.000
_cell.length_b   1.000
_cell.length_c   1.000
_cell.angle_alpha   90.00
_cell.angle_beta   90.00
_cell.angle_gamma   90.00
#
_symmetry.space_group_name_H-M   'P 1'
#
loop_
_entity.id
_entity.type
_entity.pdbx_description
1 polymer ?
#
loop_
_entity_poly.entity_id
_entity_poly.type
_entity_poly.pdbx_seq_one_letter_code
_entity_poly.pdbx_strand_id
1 'polypeptide(L)'
;FDLIRGEKFLIVGENGIGKTTLLKLIMNILTPLEGSINISEKTHIGYYAQEHDLLNKEKTIKENFSDSGLTDYELRRFLGSFLFTNDDIFKKINILSPGERSRVALAKIALSGANTLLLDEPTNHLDPMTQLIIADTFKDYEGTMLVVSHNLEFVDNLGIERMLLLPSGRIMYYDKNVVLHYELLNEEVDKN
;
A
#
# COMPACT_ATOMS: atom_id res chain seq x y z
N PHE A 1 -3.91 -7.58 -18.31
CA PHE A 1 -2.54 -7.01 -18.24
C PHE A 1 -1.62 -7.90 -17.44
N ASP A 2 -0.32 -7.76 -17.66
CA ASP A 2 0.68 -8.53 -16.95
C ASP A 2 1.49 -7.63 -16.04
N LEU A 3 1.79 -8.12 -14.83
CA LEU A 3 2.72 -7.52 -13.90
C LEU A 3 4.04 -8.29 -13.94
N ILE A 4 5.13 -7.56 -14.06
CA ILE A 4 6.48 -8.14 -14.07
C ILE A 4 7.02 -8.15 -12.64
N ARG A 5 7.76 -9.20 -12.30
CA ARG A 5 8.38 -9.30 -10.98
C ARG A 5 9.29 -8.08 -10.71
N GLY A 6 9.13 -7.48 -9.55
CA GLY A 6 9.87 -6.31 -9.11
C GLY A 6 9.30 -4.98 -9.62
N GLU A 7 8.26 -5.02 -10.45
CA GLU A 7 7.62 -3.83 -10.99
C GLU A 7 6.78 -3.10 -9.95
N LYS A 8 6.82 -1.77 -9.98
CA LYS A 8 5.95 -0.90 -9.19
C LYS A 8 4.91 -0.25 -10.10
N PHE A 9 3.65 -0.52 -9.83
CA PHE A 9 2.53 -0.25 -10.71
C PHE A 9 1.44 0.55 -10.02
N LEU A 10 0.98 1.65 -10.62
CA LEU A 10 -0.09 2.50 -10.10
C LEU A 10 -1.43 2.17 -10.76
N ILE A 11 -2.49 2.14 -9.97
CA ILE A 11 -3.87 2.07 -10.46
C ILE A 11 -4.52 3.43 -10.24
N VAL A 12 -4.91 4.08 -11.34
CA VAL A 12 -5.51 5.42 -11.38
C VAL A 12 -6.97 5.30 -11.79
N GLY A 13 -7.84 6.08 -11.15
CA GLY A 13 -9.26 6.15 -11.49
C GLY A 13 -10.07 6.83 -10.40
N GLU A 14 -11.29 7.22 -10.73
CA GLU A 14 -12.23 7.86 -9.81
C GLU A 14 -12.56 7.01 -8.58
N ASN A 15 -13.07 7.67 -7.55
CA ASN A 15 -13.61 6.96 -6.40
C ASN A 15 -14.81 6.11 -6.82
N GLY A 16 -14.87 4.86 -6.35
CA GLY A 16 -15.93 3.92 -6.72
C GLY A 16 -15.77 3.23 -8.08
N ILE A 17 -14.76 3.57 -8.92
CA ILE A 17 -14.57 2.97 -10.25
C ILE A 17 -14.14 1.49 -10.21
N GLY A 18 -13.81 0.96 -9.04
CA GLY A 18 -13.44 -0.45 -8.89
C GLY A 18 -11.97 -0.72 -8.59
N LYS A 19 -11.16 0.27 -8.19
CA LYS A 19 -9.74 0.07 -7.83
C LYS A 19 -9.58 -1.00 -6.74
N THR A 20 -10.23 -0.84 -5.60
CA THR A 20 -10.26 -1.83 -4.50
C THR A 20 -10.85 -3.17 -4.94
N THR A 21 -11.86 -3.17 -5.82
CA THR A 21 -12.44 -4.39 -6.38
C THR A 21 -11.40 -5.16 -7.19
N LEU A 22 -10.60 -4.47 -8.01
CA LEU A 22 -9.50 -5.09 -8.76
C LEU A 22 -8.48 -5.72 -7.82
N LEU A 23 -8.08 -5.03 -6.74
CA LEU A 23 -7.17 -5.62 -5.73
C LEU A 23 -7.78 -6.87 -5.07
N LYS A 24 -9.08 -6.84 -4.73
CA LYS A 24 -9.80 -8.00 -4.15
C LYS A 24 -9.90 -9.18 -5.14
N LEU A 25 -10.05 -8.92 -6.43
CA LEU A 25 -10.00 -9.92 -7.48
C LEU A 25 -8.59 -10.57 -7.57
N ILE A 26 -7.53 -9.77 -7.53
CA ILE A 26 -6.15 -10.26 -7.52
C ILE A 26 -5.89 -11.15 -6.29
N MET A 27 -6.44 -10.81 -5.14
CA MET A 27 -6.34 -11.63 -3.92
C MET A 27 -7.24 -12.87 -3.92
N ASN A 28 -8.00 -13.10 -4.98
CA ASN A 28 -8.98 -14.19 -5.06
C ASN A 28 -10.08 -14.13 -3.96
N ILE A 29 -10.33 -12.94 -3.40
CA ILE A 29 -11.46 -12.67 -2.47
C ILE A 29 -12.76 -12.58 -3.26
N LEU A 30 -12.69 -12.06 -4.48
CA LEU A 30 -13.79 -11.98 -5.43
C LEU A 30 -13.48 -12.81 -6.66
N THR A 31 -14.53 -13.35 -7.30
CA THR A 31 -14.41 -14.08 -8.57
C THR A 31 -14.76 -13.12 -9.72
N PRO A 32 -13.95 -13.04 -10.80
CA PRO A 32 -14.26 -12.22 -11.95
C PRO A 32 -15.53 -12.76 -12.66
N LEU A 33 -16.37 -11.84 -13.14
CA LEU A 33 -17.57 -12.19 -13.91
C LEU A 33 -17.20 -12.79 -15.28
N GLU A 34 -16.12 -12.26 -15.88
CA GLU A 34 -15.56 -12.69 -17.15
C GLU A 34 -14.04 -12.65 -17.10
N GLY A 35 -13.38 -13.44 -17.94
CA GLY A 35 -11.93 -13.52 -18.00
C GLY A 35 -11.33 -14.38 -16.88
N SER A 36 -10.01 -14.27 -16.69
CA SER A 36 -9.27 -15.01 -15.67
C SER A 36 -8.10 -14.21 -15.14
N ILE A 37 -7.73 -14.49 -13.89
CA ILE A 37 -6.54 -13.95 -13.24
C ILE A 37 -5.59 -15.12 -12.97
N ASN A 38 -4.39 -15.03 -13.51
CA ASN A 38 -3.36 -16.04 -13.31
C ASN A 38 -2.27 -15.47 -12.41
N ILE A 39 -2.07 -16.10 -11.26
CA ILE A 39 -1.05 -15.71 -10.28
C ILE A 39 -0.07 -16.88 -10.15
N SER A 40 1.22 -16.57 -10.20
CA SER A 40 2.25 -17.58 -9.98
C SER A 40 2.14 -18.19 -8.59
N GLU A 41 2.32 -19.51 -8.46
CA GLU A 41 2.35 -20.22 -7.16
C GLU A 41 3.45 -19.69 -6.22
N LYS A 42 4.46 -19.01 -6.75
CA LYS A 42 5.55 -18.39 -5.99
C LYS A 42 5.20 -16.99 -5.48
N THR A 43 4.00 -16.48 -5.78
CA THR A 43 3.57 -15.16 -5.37
C THR A 43 3.02 -15.21 -3.95
N HIS A 44 3.63 -14.44 -3.06
CA HIS A 44 3.16 -14.21 -1.70
C HIS A 44 2.68 -12.77 -1.60
N ILE A 45 1.36 -12.60 -1.48
CA ILE A 45 0.72 -11.28 -1.48
C ILE A 45 0.61 -10.75 -0.06
N GLY A 46 1.11 -9.54 0.17
CA GLY A 46 0.81 -8.71 1.33
C GLY A 46 -0.19 -7.63 0.91
N TYR A 47 -1.30 -7.50 1.64
CA TYR A 47 -2.34 -6.51 1.34
C TYR A 47 -2.49 -5.51 2.47
N TYR A 48 -2.36 -4.25 2.12
CA TYR A 48 -2.72 -3.13 2.98
C TYR A 48 -4.07 -2.56 2.54
N ALA A 49 -5.08 -2.74 3.37
CA ALA A 49 -6.39 -2.12 3.23
C ALA A 49 -6.50 -0.90 4.15
N GLN A 50 -7.40 0.00 3.83
CA GLN A 50 -7.72 1.17 4.65
C GLN A 50 -8.22 0.78 6.07
N GLU A 51 -8.81 -0.41 6.24
CA GLU A 51 -9.18 -0.97 7.53
C GLU A 51 -8.05 -1.90 8.03
N HIS A 52 -7.46 -1.55 9.16
CA HIS A 52 -6.26 -2.20 9.72
C HIS A 52 -6.58 -3.55 10.42
N ASP A 53 -7.20 -4.49 9.73
CA ASP A 53 -7.50 -5.84 10.24
C ASP A 53 -6.25 -6.69 10.52
N LEU A 54 -5.09 -6.23 10.05
CA LEU A 54 -3.79 -6.88 10.23
C LEU A 54 -3.28 -6.82 11.68
N LEU A 55 -3.83 -5.93 12.50
CA LEU A 55 -3.31 -5.64 13.83
C LEU A 55 -4.26 -6.13 14.92
N ASN A 56 -3.72 -6.88 15.88
CA ASN A 56 -4.46 -7.18 17.09
C ASN A 56 -4.46 -5.96 18.02
N LYS A 57 -5.62 -5.35 18.20
CA LYS A 57 -5.81 -4.08 18.93
C LYS A 57 -5.49 -4.19 20.42
N GLU A 58 -5.62 -5.39 21.02
CA GLU A 58 -5.36 -5.63 22.45
C GLU A 58 -3.90 -5.90 22.76
N LYS A 59 -3.09 -6.20 21.75
CA LYS A 59 -1.66 -6.43 21.85
C LYS A 59 -0.86 -5.14 21.68
N THR A 60 0.35 -5.15 22.21
CA THR A 60 1.36 -4.10 21.98
C THR A 60 1.88 -4.16 20.54
N ILE A 61 2.58 -3.10 20.10
CA ILE A 61 3.29 -3.11 18.81
C ILE A 61 4.22 -4.32 18.76
N LYS A 62 5.09 -4.49 19.76
CA LYS A 62 6.03 -5.63 19.85
C LYS A 62 5.33 -6.99 19.72
N GLU A 63 4.24 -7.21 20.43
CA GLU A 63 3.48 -8.47 20.36
C GLU A 63 2.82 -8.71 19.00
N ASN A 64 2.50 -7.66 18.24
CA ASN A 64 2.04 -7.77 16.87
C ASN A 64 3.13 -8.20 15.88
N PHE A 65 4.40 -8.11 16.26
CA PHE A 65 5.55 -8.54 15.47
C PHE A 65 6.24 -9.81 16.03
N SER A 66 5.60 -10.53 16.95
CA SER A 66 6.17 -11.74 17.58
C SER A 66 6.62 -12.80 16.57
N ASP A 67 5.95 -12.86 15.42
CA ASP A 67 6.20 -13.86 14.38
C ASP A 67 7.29 -13.43 13.37
N SER A 68 7.86 -12.23 13.54
CA SER A 68 8.85 -11.69 12.61
C SER A 68 10.24 -12.35 12.73
N GLY A 69 10.50 -13.04 13.82
CA GLY A 69 11.82 -13.60 14.12
C GLY A 69 12.89 -12.57 14.51
N LEU A 70 12.54 -11.28 14.54
CA LEU A 70 13.45 -10.21 14.89
C LEU A 70 13.70 -10.15 16.40
N THR A 71 14.94 -9.85 16.78
CA THR A 71 15.27 -9.47 18.15
C THR A 71 14.65 -8.10 18.49
N ASP A 72 14.53 -7.77 19.78
CA ASP A 72 14.03 -6.47 20.22
C ASP A 72 14.83 -5.30 19.63
N TYR A 73 16.12 -5.45 19.47
CA TYR A 73 16.99 -4.45 18.88
C TYR A 73 16.69 -4.24 17.38
N GLU A 74 16.59 -5.33 16.63
CA GLU A 74 16.27 -5.28 15.18
C GLU A 74 14.87 -4.73 14.94
N LEU A 75 13.89 -5.12 15.74
CA LEU A 75 12.52 -4.60 15.66
C LEU A 75 12.48 -3.09 15.92
N ARG A 76 13.17 -2.58 16.96
CA ARG A 76 13.24 -1.15 17.24
C ARG A 76 13.89 -0.38 16.08
N ARG A 77 15.00 -0.91 15.55
CA ARG A 77 15.69 -0.32 14.41
C ARG A 77 14.79 -0.26 13.19
N PHE A 78 14.09 -1.36 12.88
CA PHE A 78 13.15 -1.44 11.78
C PHE A 78 11.96 -0.48 11.96
N LEU A 79 11.34 -0.47 13.12
CA LEU A 79 10.22 0.45 13.42
C LEU A 79 10.65 1.92 13.45
N GLY A 80 11.93 2.19 13.64
CA GLY A 80 12.51 3.53 13.51
C GLY A 80 12.32 4.13 12.11
N SER A 81 12.40 3.33 11.03
CA SER A 81 12.09 3.78 9.67
C SER A 81 10.59 4.10 9.45
N PHE A 82 9.73 3.63 10.36
CA PHE A 82 8.31 3.97 10.42
C PHE A 82 8.00 5.01 11.52
N LEU A 83 9.02 5.76 11.99
CA LEU A 83 8.90 6.85 12.97
C LEU A 83 8.42 6.41 14.35
N PHE A 84 8.78 5.20 14.79
CA PHE A 84 8.57 4.77 16.16
C PHE A 84 9.87 4.90 16.96
N THR A 85 9.75 5.41 18.18
CA THR A 85 10.86 5.51 19.13
C THR A 85 11.00 4.24 19.94
N ASN A 86 12.09 4.12 20.70
CA ASN A 86 12.43 2.93 21.45
C ASN A 86 11.32 2.41 22.38
N ASP A 87 10.56 3.30 23.02
CA ASP A 87 9.53 2.92 24.01
C ASP A 87 8.14 2.72 23.40
N ASP A 88 7.96 3.18 22.16
CA ASP A 88 6.67 3.04 21.46
C ASP A 88 6.26 1.59 21.26
N ILE A 89 7.24 0.68 21.13
CA ILE A 89 6.96 -0.76 20.90
C ILE A 89 6.13 -1.41 22.01
N PHE A 90 6.06 -0.80 23.20
CA PHE A 90 5.27 -1.29 24.33
C PHE A 90 3.85 -0.70 24.36
N LYS A 91 3.53 0.27 23.50
CA LYS A 91 2.18 0.81 23.36
C LYS A 91 1.24 -0.23 22.76
N LYS A 92 0.04 -0.35 23.29
CA LYS A 92 -1.03 -1.16 22.70
C LYS A 92 -1.57 -0.49 21.44
N ILE A 93 -1.99 -1.29 20.47
CA ILE A 93 -2.54 -0.76 19.20
C ILE A 93 -3.80 0.08 19.42
N ASN A 94 -4.65 -0.28 20.39
CA ASN A 94 -5.91 0.43 20.65
C ASN A 94 -5.73 1.87 21.13
N ILE A 95 -4.58 2.22 21.74
CA ILE A 95 -4.29 3.59 22.20
C ILE A 95 -3.59 4.46 21.14
N LEU A 96 -3.17 3.87 20.02
CA LEU A 96 -2.49 4.60 18.94
C LEU A 96 -3.49 5.48 18.17
N SER A 97 -3.00 6.61 17.68
CA SER A 97 -3.73 7.44 16.70
C SER A 97 -3.96 6.68 15.40
N PRO A 98 -4.92 7.10 14.55
CA PRO A 98 -5.11 6.49 13.22
C PRO A 98 -3.82 6.44 12.40
N GLY A 99 -3.05 7.53 12.34
CA GLY A 99 -1.78 7.58 11.62
C GLY A 99 -0.71 6.65 12.19
N GLU A 100 -0.60 6.52 13.52
CA GLU A 100 0.31 5.56 14.15
C GLU A 100 -0.10 4.12 13.80
N ARG A 101 -1.40 3.79 13.83
CA ARG A 101 -1.88 2.47 13.41
C ARG A 101 -1.56 2.17 11.95
N SER A 102 -1.74 3.15 11.05
CA SER A 102 -1.36 3.03 9.64
C SER A 102 0.13 2.69 9.49
N ARG A 103 1.01 3.40 10.20
CA ARG A 103 2.45 3.11 10.19
C ARG A 103 2.80 1.71 10.70
N VAL A 104 2.17 1.25 11.79
CA VAL A 104 2.38 -0.12 12.29
C VAL A 104 1.90 -1.17 11.28
N ALA A 105 0.74 -0.95 10.65
CA ALA A 105 0.22 -1.86 9.63
C ALA A 105 1.13 -1.94 8.39
N LEU A 106 1.63 -0.79 7.91
CA LEU A 106 2.59 -0.73 6.81
C LEU A 106 3.91 -1.44 7.18
N ALA A 107 4.43 -1.21 8.38
CA ALA A 107 5.60 -1.90 8.88
C ALA A 107 5.38 -3.42 8.95
N LYS A 108 4.21 -3.88 9.39
CA LYS A 108 3.88 -5.30 9.46
C LYS A 108 3.85 -5.96 8.08
N ILE A 109 3.29 -5.28 7.08
CA ILE A 109 3.29 -5.76 5.70
C ILE A 109 4.70 -5.80 5.13
N ALA A 110 5.53 -4.80 5.38
CA ALA A 110 6.91 -4.77 4.92
C ALA A 110 7.74 -5.96 5.47
N LEU A 111 7.42 -6.44 6.67
CA LEU A 111 8.07 -7.62 7.30
C LEU A 111 7.36 -8.94 7.02
N SER A 112 6.25 -8.96 6.30
CA SER A 112 5.46 -10.18 6.08
C SER A 112 6.16 -11.25 5.23
N GLY A 113 7.31 -10.93 4.62
CA GLY A 113 7.96 -11.80 3.65
C GLY A 113 7.21 -11.89 2.31
N ALA A 114 6.19 -11.07 2.10
CA ALA A 114 5.51 -10.96 0.82
C ALA A 114 6.49 -10.50 -0.26
N ASN A 115 6.36 -11.04 -1.46
CA ASN A 115 7.11 -10.60 -2.64
C ASN A 115 6.25 -9.77 -3.61
N THR A 116 4.99 -9.57 -3.26
CA THR A 116 4.03 -8.73 -3.96
C THR A 116 3.19 -7.96 -2.95
N LEU A 117 3.22 -6.65 -3.00
CA LEU A 117 2.43 -5.77 -2.13
C LEU A 117 1.28 -5.15 -2.90
N LEU A 118 0.09 -5.22 -2.33
CA LEU A 118 -1.09 -4.48 -2.78
C LEU A 118 -1.37 -3.40 -1.73
N LEU A 119 -1.20 -2.13 -2.11
CA LEU A 119 -1.38 -0.99 -1.22
C LEU A 119 -2.61 -0.18 -1.66
N ASP A 120 -3.67 -0.23 -0.86
CA ASP A 120 -4.93 0.49 -1.12
C ASP A 120 -4.99 1.74 -0.24
N GLU A 121 -4.72 2.91 -0.85
CA GLU A 121 -4.66 4.22 -0.22
C GLU A 121 -3.77 4.26 1.05
N PRO A 122 -2.48 3.88 0.95
CA PRO A 122 -1.60 3.70 2.11
C PRO A 122 -1.27 5.01 2.83
N THR A 123 -1.54 6.15 2.21
CA THR A 123 -1.27 7.49 2.75
C THR A 123 -2.41 8.07 3.57
N ASN A 124 -3.57 7.44 3.57
CA ASN A 124 -4.70 7.89 4.37
C ASN A 124 -4.33 7.94 5.86
N HIS A 125 -4.73 9.01 6.53
CA HIS A 125 -4.44 9.30 7.94
C HIS A 125 -2.97 9.62 8.27
N LEU A 126 -2.08 9.71 7.27
CA LEU A 126 -0.69 10.13 7.45
C LEU A 126 -0.54 11.62 7.12
N ASP A 127 0.23 12.34 7.93
CA ASP A 127 0.64 13.70 7.61
C ASP A 127 1.67 13.72 6.44
N PRO A 128 1.81 14.83 5.70
CA PRO A 128 2.65 14.89 4.51
C PRO A 128 4.11 14.46 4.74
N MET A 129 4.71 14.84 5.86
CA MET A 129 6.09 14.44 6.17
C MET A 129 6.22 12.93 6.39
N THR A 130 5.27 12.35 7.11
CA THR A 130 5.21 10.89 7.32
C THR A 130 5.02 10.15 6.00
N GLN A 131 4.20 10.66 5.08
CA GLN A 131 3.98 10.05 3.75
C GLN A 131 5.29 9.94 2.96
N LEU A 132 6.13 10.98 2.96
CA LEU A 132 7.43 10.97 2.27
C LEU A 132 8.41 9.95 2.88
N ILE A 133 8.46 9.86 4.20
CA ILE A 133 9.33 8.90 4.90
C ILE A 133 8.91 7.47 4.62
N ILE A 134 7.59 7.20 4.61
CA ILE A 134 7.05 5.89 4.26
C ILE A 134 7.32 5.56 2.79
N ALA A 135 7.17 6.52 1.87
CA ALA A 135 7.51 6.33 0.46
C ALA A 135 8.99 5.95 0.29
N ASP A 136 9.90 6.67 0.97
CA ASP A 136 11.33 6.38 0.93
C ASP A 136 11.65 4.98 1.48
N THR A 137 10.97 4.58 2.56
CA THR A 137 11.11 3.22 3.12
C THR A 137 10.68 2.13 2.13
N PHE A 138 9.63 2.36 1.35
CA PHE A 138 9.14 1.40 0.34
C PHE A 138 9.86 1.52 -1.02
N LYS A 139 10.62 2.59 -1.24
CA LYS A 139 11.40 2.77 -2.46
C LYS A 139 12.39 1.62 -2.69
N ASP A 140 13.03 1.17 -1.63
CA ASP A 140 14.02 0.09 -1.66
C ASP A 140 13.38 -1.32 -1.61
N TYR A 141 12.06 -1.41 -1.62
CA TYR A 141 11.39 -2.71 -1.70
C TYR A 141 11.58 -3.32 -3.09
N GLU A 142 12.24 -4.48 -3.15
CA GLU A 142 12.62 -5.17 -4.41
C GLU A 142 11.48 -6.03 -4.99
N GLY A 143 10.39 -6.22 -4.26
CA GLY A 143 9.22 -6.99 -4.71
C GLY A 143 8.33 -6.19 -5.65
N THR A 144 7.33 -6.88 -6.20
CA THR A 144 6.28 -6.26 -7.03
C THR A 144 5.34 -5.44 -6.14
N MET A 145 4.88 -4.30 -6.63
CA MET A 145 3.98 -3.43 -5.88
C MET A 145 2.86 -2.92 -6.78
N LEU A 146 1.60 -3.11 -6.35
CA LEU A 146 0.43 -2.45 -6.91
C LEU A 146 -0.06 -1.42 -5.90
N VAL A 147 -0.15 -0.18 -6.34
CA VAL A 147 -0.52 0.95 -5.50
C VAL A 147 -1.79 1.60 -6.03
N VAL A 148 -2.75 1.82 -5.17
CA VAL A 148 -3.86 2.75 -5.37
C VAL A 148 -3.59 3.94 -4.48
N SER A 149 -3.40 5.12 -5.03
CA SER A 149 -3.20 6.35 -4.26
C SER A 149 -3.54 7.57 -5.09
N HIS A 150 -4.15 8.56 -4.44
CA HIS A 150 -4.36 9.92 -4.98
C HIS A 150 -3.23 10.88 -4.60
N ASN A 151 -2.28 10.45 -3.78
CA ASN A 151 -1.16 11.28 -3.38
C ASN A 151 0.01 11.16 -4.35
N LEU A 152 0.10 12.11 -5.28
CA LEU A 152 1.13 12.11 -6.33
C LEU A 152 2.55 12.29 -5.79
N GLU A 153 2.72 12.99 -4.68
CA GLU A 153 4.05 13.15 -4.07
C GLU A 153 4.54 11.83 -3.48
N PHE A 154 3.67 11.09 -2.83
CA PHE A 154 3.96 9.73 -2.37
C PHE A 154 4.29 8.80 -3.54
N VAL A 155 3.48 8.82 -4.59
CA VAL A 155 3.64 7.98 -5.80
C VAL A 155 4.97 8.27 -6.51
N ASP A 156 5.34 9.55 -6.69
CA ASP A 156 6.61 9.95 -7.31
C ASP A 156 7.83 9.38 -6.54
N ASN A 157 7.76 9.37 -5.21
CA ASN A 157 8.85 8.88 -4.37
C ASN A 157 8.95 7.35 -4.32
N LEU A 158 7.88 6.61 -4.65
CA LEU A 158 7.90 5.14 -4.71
C LEU A 158 8.69 4.58 -5.91
N GLY A 159 8.90 5.37 -6.96
CA GLY A 159 9.53 4.91 -8.20
C GLY A 159 8.60 4.05 -9.04
N ILE A 160 7.34 4.47 -9.21
CA ILE A 160 6.36 3.81 -10.07
C ILE A 160 6.84 3.81 -11.53
N GLU A 161 6.70 2.67 -12.21
CA GLU A 161 7.16 2.49 -13.60
C GLU A 161 6.02 2.59 -14.60
N ARG A 162 4.90 1.92 -14.33
CA ARG A 162 3.71 1.92 -15.20
C ARG A 162 2.44 2.19 -14.41
N MET A 163 1.39 2.55 -15.13
CA MET A 163 0.08 2.78 -14.55
C MET A 163 -1.05 2.20 -15.39
N LEU A 164 -2.14 1.85 -14.72
CA LEU A 164 -3.43 1.44 -15.30
C LEU A 164 -4.45 2.54 -15.07
N LEU A 165 -5.06 3.01 -16.14
CA LEU A 165 -6.15 4.00 -16.10
C LEU A 165 -7.50 3.27 -16.13
N LEU A 166 -8.32 3.43 -15.11
CA LEU A 166 -9.68 2.92 -15.04
C LEU A 166 -10.69 4.05 -15.30
N PRO A 167 -11.81 3.82 -16.04
CA PRO A 167 -12.30 2.53 -16.51
C PRO A 167 -11.73 2.06 -17.85
N SER A 168 -10.91 2.87 -18.52
CA SER A 168 -10.47 2.57 -19.90
C SER A 168 -9.65 1.28 -20.03
N GLY A 169 -9.05 0.79 -18.96
CA GLY A 169 -8.14 -0.36 -18.98
C GLY A 169 -6.80 -0.08 -19.67
N ARG A 170 -6.51 1.19 -19.99
CA ARG A 170 -5.28 1.58 -20.69
C ARG A 170 -4.08 1.51 -19.78
N ILE A 171 -3.03 0.84 -20.23
CA ILE A 171 -1.74 0.76 -19.56
C ILE A 171 -0.73 1.65 -20.27
N MET A 172 0.07 2.38 -19.49
CA MET A 172 1.13 3.24 -20.00
C MET A 172 2.24 3.39 -18.97
N TYR A 173 3.38 3.93 -19.38
CA TYR A 173 4.41 4.38 -18.45
C TYR A 173 3.86 5.48 -17.55
N TYR A 174 4.33 5.49 -16.31
CA TYR A 174 3.92 6.51 -15.34
C TYR A 174 4.28 7.91 -15.85
N ASP A 175 3.31 8.80 -15.86
CA ASP A 175 3.47 10.21 -16.15
C ASP A 175 2.55 11.01 -15.21
N LYS A 176 3.17 11.78 -14.32
CA LYS A 176 2.47 12.60 -13.33
C LYS A 176 1.46 13.57 -13.97
N ASN A 177 1.80 14.16 -15.13
CA ASN A 177 0.92 15.10 -15.79
C ASN A 177 -0.35 14.43 -16.33
N VAL A 178 -0.23 13.17 -16.77
CA VAL A 178 -1.38 12.37 -17.19
C VAL A 178 -2.29 12.08 -16.01
N VAL A 179 -1.73 11.71 -14.85
CA VAL A 179 -2.52 11.46 -13.63
C VAL A 179 -3.25 12.72 -13.19
N LEU A 180 -2.54 13.86 -13.11
CA LEU A 180 -3.12 15.16 -12.77
C LEU A 180 -4.26 15.55 -13.72
N HIS A 181 -4.05 15.41 -15.04
CA HIS A 181 -5.08 15.72 -16.02
C HIS A 181 -6.30 14.80 -15.90
N TYR A 182 -6.06 13.53 -15.60
CA TYR A 182 -7.11 12.54 -15.41
C TYR A 182 -7.96 12.84 -14.16
N GLU A 183 -7.33 13.27 -13.07
CA GLU A 183 -8.02 13.66 -11.84
C GLU A 183 -8.82 14.96 -12.04
N LEU A 184 -8.26 15.97 -12.72
CA LEU A 184 -8.94 17.25 -12.99
C LEU A 184 -10.19 17.08 -13.85
N LEU A 185 -10.13 16.24 -14.89
CA LEU A 185 -11.30 15.97 -15.74
C LEU A 185 -12.46 15.36 -14.95
N ASN A 186 -12.13 14.52 -13.97
CA ASN A 186 -13.12 13.83 -13.15
C ASN A 186 -13.76 14.78 -12.13
N GLU A 187 -13.01 15.70 -11.55
CA GLU A 187 -13.57 16.73 -10.65
C GLU A 187 -14.56 17.69 -11.33
N GLU A 188 -14.45 17.90 -12.63
CA GLU A 188 -15.38 18.72 -13.40
C GLU A 188 -16.71 18.00 -13.69
N VAL A 189 -16.67 16.68 -13.81
CA VAL A 189 -17.88 15.85 -14.07
C VAL A 189 -18.73 15.74 -12.81
N ASP A 190 -18.13 15.64 -11.63
CA ASP A 190 -18.85 15.53 -10.34
C ASP A 190 -19.53 16.85 -9.90
N LYS A 191 -19.22 17.99 -10.54
CA LYS A 191 -19.79 19.31 -10.23
C LYS A 191 -20.98 19.70 -11.12
N ASN A 192 -21.34 18.88 -12.10
CA ASN A 192 -22.50 19.07 -12.99
C ASN A 192 -23.58 18.03 -12.74
#